data_fd6cb72853fef5a2dad8b1d7173d8f4b
#
_entry.id   fd6cb72853fef5a2dad8b1d7173d8f4b
#
_cell.length_a   1.000
_cell.length_b   1.000
_cell.length_c   1.000
_cell.angle_alpha   90.00
_cell.angle_beta   90.00
_cell.angle_gamma   90.00
#
_symmetry.space_group_name_H-M   'P 1'
#
loop_
_entity.id
_entity.type
_entity.pdbx_description
1 polymer ?
#
loop_
_entity_poly.entity_id
_entity_poly.type
_entity_poly.pdbx_seq_one_letter_code
_entity_poly.pdbx_strand_id
1 'polypeptide(L)'
;MKKLLFLILLFVSASANAQQGMELNLWPQGPQTNNGDPNDMAKISIFLPKKSQSTGRAVVICPGGGYTHLAFEKEGTAWAPFFNSMGIAVIVLKYRMPHCVWKVPAEDAEEAMRTVRRNAKSWDIDPQQVGIMGFSAGGHLASTIATHSKGDAAPNFQILMYPVISMETGVTHQGSRDNLLGKNPKRKLINDYCNEQHVTHATPPAFIALANDDKAVLPINAVSYYEELCQAGVSASMHIYPTGGHGFGILQSFPYHLELMVELRRWLQSF
;
A
#
# COMPACT_ATOMS: atom_id res chain seq x y z
N MET A 1 20.91 -30.16 -56.99
CA MET A 1 21.45 -30.12 -55.62
C MET A 1 20.88 -28.86 -54.94
N LYS A 2 19.80 -28.98 -54.13
CA LYS A 2 19.17 -27.89 -53.39
C LYS A 2 19.83 -27.79 -52.01
N LYS A 3 20.50 -26.68 -51.71
CA LYS A 3 21.06 -26.42 -50.41
C LYS A 3 19.91 -25.93 -49.48
N LEU A 4 19.63 -26.71 -48.45
CA LEU A 4 18.67 -26.38 -47.41
C LEU A 4 19.38 -25.51 -46.35
N LEU A 5 19.00 -24.26 -46.25
CA LEU A 5 19.54 -23.32 -45.24
C LEU A 5 18.75 -23.52 -43.95
N PHE A 6 19.37 -24.11 -42.92
CA PHE A 6 18.79 -24.20 -41.58
C PHE A 6 19.00 -22.85 -40.88
N LEU A 7 17.90 -22.15 -40.64
CA LEU A 7 17.88 -20.93 -39.82
C LEU A 7 17.70 -21.37 -38.34
N ILE A 8 18.80 -21.29 -37.58
CA ILE A 8 18.77 -21.52 -36.13
C ILE A 8 18.23 -20.25 -35.47
N LEU A 9 16.96 -20.28 -35.02
CA LEU A 9 16.43 -19.25 -34.12
C LEU A 9 17.01 -19.47 -32.72
N LEU A 10 17.95 -18.63 -32.32
CA LEU A 10 18.38 -18.51 -30.93
C LEU A 10 17.27 -17.84 -30.12
N PHE A 11 16.52 -18.64 -29.36
CA PHE A 11 15.70 -18.12 -28.29
C PHE A 11 16.61 -17.65 -27.15
N VAL A 12 16.83 -16.32 -27.09
CA VAL A 12 17.41 -15.71 -25.90
C VAL A 12 16.29 -15.66 -24.86
N SER A 13 16.24 -16.62 -23.96
CA SER A 13 15.46 -16.56 -22.74
C SER A 13 16.03 -15.45 -21.87
N ALA A 14 15.40 -14.27 -21.89
CA ALA A 14 15.64 -13.24 -20.90
C ALA A 14 15.14 -13.79 -19.56
N SER A 15 16.04 -14.34 -18.77
CA SER A 15 15.78 -14.61 -17.34
C SER A 15 15.49 -13.25 -16.70
N ALA A 16 14.24 -13.01 -16.35
CA ALA A 16 13.87 -11.89 -15.48
C ALA A 16 14.57 -12.15 -14.13
N ASN A 17 15.75 -11.58 -13.92
CA ASN A 17 16.36 -11.50 -12.63
C ASN A 17 15.39 -10.72 -11.75
N ALA A 18 14.68 -11.40 -10.84
CA ALA A 18 13.95 -10.76 -9.77
C ALA A 18 14.95 -9.87 -9.05
N GLN A 19 14.68 -8.57 -9.05
CA GLN A 19 15.54 -7.59 -8.39
C GLN A 19 15.53 -7.92 -6.91
N GLN A 20 16.66 -8.42 -6.38
CA GLN A 20 16.77 -8.81 -4.98
C GLN A 20 16.70 -7.53 -4.14
N GLY A 21 15.61 -7.36 -3.38
CA GLY A 21 15.42 -6.21 -2.52
C GLY A 21 16.40 -6.23 -1.34
N MET A 22 16.84 -5.07 -0.92
CA MET A 22 17.57 -4.90 0.34
C MET A 22 16.56 -4.95 1.50
N GLU A 23 16.83 -5.74 2.54
CA GLU A 23 15.98 -5.82 3.73
C GLU A 23 16.63 -5.07 4.90
N LEU A 24 15.81 -4.30 5.64
CA LEU A 24 16.22 -3.62 6.87
C LEU A 24 15.24 -3.89 8.00
N ASN A 25 15.78 -4.12 9.20
CA ASN A 25 15.02 -4.11 10.44
C ASN A 25 14.54 -2.68 10.71
N LEU A 26 13.23 -2.52 10.95
CA LEU A 26 12.67 -1.19 11.18
C LEU A 26 13.04 -0.64 12.57
N TRP A 27 13.12 -1.54 13.55
CA TRP A 27 13.41 -1.21 14.95
C TRP A 27 14.70 -1.89 15.45
N PRO A 28 15.88 -1.42 15.07
CA PRO A 28 17.14 -2.08 15.48
C PRO A 28 17.39 -2.04 17.00
N GLN A 29 16.76 -1.10 17.71
CA GLN A 29 16.84 -0.97 19.18
C GLN A 29 15.56 -1.44 19.90
N GLY A 30 14.64 -2.11 19.18
CA GLY A 30 13.34 -2.50 19.67
C GLY A 30 12.26 -1.44 19.46
N PRO A 31 10.99 -1.87 19.25
CA PRO A 31 9.86 -0.97 19.03
C PRO A 31 9.40 -0.30 20.32
N GLN A 32 8.69 0.83 20.19
CA GLN A 32 8.11 1.54 21.33
C GLN A 32 6.95 0.76 21.95
N THR A 33 6.08 0.18 21.11
CA THR A 33 4.93 -0.61 21.57
C THR A 33 5.14 -2.08 21.26
N ASN A 34 4.87 -2.95 22.25
CA ASN A 34 4.96 -4.41 22.10
C ASN A 34 3.57 -4.98 21.76
N ASN A 35 3.49 -5.91 20.80
CA ASN A 35 2.27 -6.65 20.44
C ASN A 35 2.12 -7.99 21.18
N GLY A 36 3.05 -8.34 22.07
CA GLY A 36 3.06 -9.60 22.82
C GLY A 36 3.79 -10.77 22.12
N ASP A 37 4.22 -10.59 20.85
CA ASP A 37 5.02 -11.59 20.12
C ASP A 37 6.45 -11.07 19.87
N PRO A 38 7.46 -11.59 20.58
CA PRO A 38 8.86 -11.17 20.41
C PRO A 38 9.47 -11.58 19.05
N ASN A 39 8.83 -12.50 18.32
CA ASN A 39 9.29 -12.95 17.01
C ASN A 39 8.69 -12.15 15.85
N ASP A 40 7.64 -11.37 16.11
CA ASP A 40 7.01 -10.52 15.10
C ASP A 40 7.77 -9.21 14.98
N MET A 41 8.75 -9.19 14.09
CA MET A 41 9.60 -8.03 13.84
C MET A 41 9.16 -7.28 12.59
N ALA A 42 9.00 -5.95 12.73
CA ALA A 42 8.76 -5.08 11.59
C ALA A 42 10.05 -4.94 10.75
N LYS A 43 9.90 -5.08 9.43
CA LYS A 43 10.96 -4.96 8.45
C LYS A 43 10.49 -4.21 7.21
N ILE A 44 11.43 -3.66 6.46
CA ILE A 44 11.18 -3.11 5.14
C ILE A 44 12.05 -3.80 4.09
N SER A 45 11.43 -4.13 2.95
CA SER A 45 12.13 -4.60 1.75
C SER A 45 12.15 -3.47 0.73
N ILE A 46 13.34 -3.10 0.26
CA ILE A 46 13.61 -1.91 -0.54
C ILE A 46 13.99 -2.31 -1.95
N PHE A 47 13.28 -1.76 -2.92
CA PHE A 47 13.49 -1.99 -4.36
C PHE A 47 13.69 -0.63 -5.04
N LEU A 48 14.93 -0.28 -5.31
CA LEU A 48 15.26 0.98 -5.96
C LEU A 48 15.23 0.83 -7.49
N PRO A 49 14.73 1.83 -8.24
CA PRO A 49 14.87 1.85 -9.68
C PRO A 49 16.33 1.99 -10.09
N LYS A 50 16.64 1.74 -11.36
CA LYS A 50 17.97 2.09 -11.90
C LYS A 50 18.21 3.57 -11.66
N LYS A 51 19.39 3.95 -11.18
CA LYS A 51 19.74 5.34 -10.84
C LYS A 51 19.48 6.31 -12.00
N SER A 52 19.76 5.88 -13.24
CA SER A 52 19.53 6.70 -14.45
C SER A 52 18.03 6.91 -14.79
N GLN A 53 17.14 6.21 -14.12
CA GLN A 53 15.69 6.28 -14.33
C GLN A 53 14.94 6.81 -13.09
N SER A 54 15.66 7.04 -11.98
CA SER A 54 15.06 7.54 -10.74
C SER A 54 14.40 8.89 -10.97
N THR A 55 13.16 9.01 -10.46
CA THR A 55 12.41 10.28 -10.44
C THR A 55 12.52 10.98 -9.08
N GLY A 56 13.17 10.36 -8.10
CA GLY A 56 13.15 10.80 -6.72
C GLY A 56 11.88 10.38 -5.97
N ARG A 57 10.85 9.88 -6.64
CA ARG A 57 9.61 9.46 -5.99
C ARG A 57 9.75 8.09 -5.32
N ALA A 58 9.06 7.90 -4.19
CA ALA A 58 9.01 6.63 -3.48
C ALA A 58 7.60 6.30 -3.01
N VAL A 59 7.31 5.01 -2.83
CA VAL A 59 6.06 4.53 -2.24
C VAL A 59 6.33 3.47 -1.16
N VAL A 60 5.78 3.68 0.03
CA VAL A 60 5.74 2.67 1.10
C VAL A 60 4.48 1.85 0.90
N ILE A 61 4.62 0.52 0.79
CA ILE A 61 3.50 -0.40 0.53
C ILE A 61 3.17 -1.17 1.79
N CYS A 62 1.89 -1.12 2.19
CA CYS A 62 1.29 -1.84 3.30
C CYS A 62 0.40 -2.97 2.74
N PRO A 63 0.87 -4.23 2.71
CA PRO A 63 0.07 -5.36 2.23
C PRO A 63 -1.17 -5.59 3.10
N GLY A 64 -2.22 -6.19 2.53
CA GLY A 64 -3.40 -6.65 3.27
C GLY A 64 -3.17 -7.98 3.97
N GLY A 65 -4.25 -8.52 4.53
CA GLY A 65 -4.26 -9.79 5.27
C GLY A 65 -5.06 -9.74 6.56
N GLY A 66 -6.02 -8.81 6.66
CA GLY A 66 -6.99 -8.75 7.78
C GLY A 66 -6.36 -8.45 9.14
N TYR A 67 -5.14 -7.94 9.21
CA TYR A 67 -4.36 -7.79 10.44
C TYR A 67 -4.06 -9.13 11.15
N THR A 68 -4.05 -10.24 10.42
CA THR A 68 -3.64 -11.56 10.93
C THR A 68 -2.39 -12.10 10.24
N HIS A 69 -2.16 -11.69 9.02
CA HIS A 69 -1.01 -12.06 8.19
C HIS A 69 -0.77 -10.97 7.14
N LEU A 70 0.23 -11.14 6.29
CA LEU A 70 0.50 -10.24 5.18
C LEU A 70 0.48 -10.99 3.85
N ALA A 71 -0.29 -10.51 2.89
CA ALA A 71 -0.24 -10.93 1.50
C ALA A 71 1.02 -10.35 0.81
N PHE A 72 2.19 -10.59 1.40
CA PHE A 72 3.44 -9.83 1.22
C PHE A 72 3.95 -9.84 -0.23
N GLU A 73 3.78 -10.94 -0.95
CA GLU A 73 4.19 -11.02 -2.34
C GLU A 73 3.19 -10.31 -3.26
N LYS A 74 1.95 -10.77 -3.30
CA LYS A 74 0.92 -10.28 -4.23
C LYS A 74 0.56 -8.81 -4.04
N GLU A 75 0.52 -8.34 -2.79
CA GLU A 75 0.14 -6.98 -2.41
C GLU A 75 1.34 -6.14 -1.93
N GLY A 76 2.54 -6.63 -2.18
CA GLY A 76 3.78 -5.99 -1.78
C GLY A 76 4.86 -6.10 -2.86
N THR A 77 5.74 -7.10 -2.76
CA THR A 77 6.96 -7.18 -3.58
C THR A 77 6.69 -7.31 -5.08
N ALA A 78 5.59 -7.95 -5.49
CA ALA A 78 5.22 -8.07 -6.89
C ALA A 78 4.92 -6.72 -7.58
N TRP A 79 4.70 -5.65 -6.82
CA TRP A 79 4.50 -4.29 -7.36
C TRP A 79 5.81 -3.56 -7.70
N ALA A 80 6.95 -4.04 -7.21
CA ALA A 80 8.22 -3.37 -7.42
C ALA A 80 8.58 -3.18 -8.91
N PRO A 81 8.43 -4.17 -9.81
CA PRO A 81 8.71 -3.96 -11.23
C PRO A 81 7.84 -2.90 -11.87
N PHE A 82 6.56 -2.80 -11.51
CA PHE A 82 5.64 -1.78 -12.03
C PHE A 82 6.13 -0.37 -11.68
N PHE A 83 6.35 -0.09 -10.39
CA PHE A 83 6.81 1.23 -9.95
C PHE A 83 8.22 1.55 -10.41
N ASN A 84 9.16 0.59 -10.34
CA ASN A 84 10.53 0.80 -10.79
C ASN A 84 10.60 1.08 -12.29
N SER A 85 9.68 0.54 -13.12
CA SER A 85 9.59 0.87 -14.55
C SER A 85 9.25 2.35 -14.80
N MET A 86 8.71 3.04 -13.79
CA MET A 86 8.41 4.47 -13.80
C MET A 86 9.44 5.30 -13.01
N GLY A 87 10.55 4.70 -12.59
CA GLY A 87 11.57 5.39 -11.80
C GLY A 87 11.17 5.65 -10.34
N ILE A 88 10.15 4.98 -9.82
CA ILE A 88 9.65 5.14 -8.45
C ILE A 88 10.24 4.04 -7.56
N ALA A 89 10.85 4.41 -6.44
CA ALA A 89 11.34 3.46 -5.45
C ALA A 89 10.18 2.81 -4.68
N VAL A 90 10.33 1.51 -4.37
CA VAL A 90 9.33 0.74 -3.62
C VAL A 90 9.90 0.28 -2.30
N ILE A 91 9.17 0.51 -1.23
CA ILE A 91 9.49 0.08 0.12
C ILE A 91 8.32 -0.75 0.65
N VAL A 92 8.45 -2.07 0.69
CA VAL A 92 7.39 -2.95 1.18
C VAL A 92 7.55 -3.14 2.68
N LEU A 93 6.53 -2.75 3.43
CA LEU A 93 6.52 -2.85 4.87
C LEU A 93 5.93 -4.19 5.34
N LYS A 94 6.75 -4.98 6.02
CA LYS A 94 6.29 -6.05 6.89
C LYS A 94 5.96 -5.44 8.26
N TYR A 95 4.75 -4.90 8.41
CA TYR A 95 4.31 -4.39 9.71
C TYR A 95 3.92 -5.54 10.65
N ARG A 96 4.07 -5.31 11.96
CA ARG A 96 3.71 -6.29 12.99
C ARG A 96 2.19 -6.43 13.12
N MET A 97 1.75 -7.63 13.44
CA MET A 97 0.33 -7.87 13.71
C MET A 97 -0.09 -7.18 15.01
N PRO A 98 -1.28 -6.55 15.03
CA PRO A 98 -1.70 -5.74 16.19
C PRO A 98 -2.00 -6.58 17.43
N HIS A 99 -2.52 -7.80 17.30
CA HIS A 99 -3.02 -8.60 18.45
C HIS A 99 -3.87 -7.76 19.40
N CYS A 100 -4.77 -6.93 18.86
CA CYS A 100 -5.60 -5.93 19.55
C CYS A 100 -4.81 -4.76 20.19
N VAL A 101 -3.51 -4.64 19.92
CA VAL A 101 -2.70 -3.46 20.28
C VAL A 101 -2.66 -2.53 19.08
N TRP A 102 -3.72 -1.77 18.89
CA TRP A 102 -4.06 -1.01 17.69
C TRP A 102 -2.98 -0.01 17.23
N LYS A 103 -2.11 0.47 18.12
CA LYS A 103 -1.00 1.38 17.77
C LYS A 103 0.11 0.72 16.97
N VAL A 104 0.33 -0.58 17.14
CA VAL A 104 1.51 -1.28 16.61
C VAL A 104 1.67 -1.15 15.10
N PRO A 105 0.67 -1.43 14.24
CA PRO A 105 0.83 -1.28 12.80
C PRO A 105 1.06 0.18 12.38
N ALA A 106 0.40 1.13 13.06
CA ALA A 106 0.54 2.55 12.74
C ALA A 106 1.94 3.07 13.09
N GLU A 107 2.49 2.70 14.25
CA GLU A 107 3.86 3.03 14.63
C GLU A 107 4.89 2.48 13.62
N ASP A 108 4.69 1.25 13.16
CA ASP A 108 5.55 0.64 12.14
C ASP A 108 5.46 1.37 10.80
N ALA A 109 4.25 1.75 10.36
CA ALA A 109 4.09 2.47 9.12
C ALA A 109 4.65 3.90 9.18
N GLU A 110 4.44 4.62 10.29
CA GLU A 110 5.06 5.92 10.51
C GLU A 110 6.58 5.84 10.51
N GLU A 111 7.16 4.83 11.19
CA GLU A 111 8.60 4.64 11.22
C GLU A 111 9.17 4.25 9.85
N ALA A 112 8.43 3.48 9.05
CA ALA A 112 8.81 3.20 7.67
C ALA A 112 8.88 4.50 6.85
N MET A 113 7.87 5.39 6.95
CA MET A 113 7.87 6.69 6.29
C MET A 113 9.08 7.55 6.71
N ARG A 114 9.36 7.63 8.03
CA ARG A 114 10.53 8.34 8.57
C ARG A 114 11.84 7.73 8.09
N THR A 115 11.92 6.39 8.05
CA THR A 115 13.11 5.67 7.57
C THR A 115 13.40 5.97 6.11
N VAL A 116 12.39 6.02 5.24
CA VAL A 116 12.56 6.43 3.84
C VAL A 116 13.14 7.85 3.77
N ARG A 117 12.60 8.79 4.51
CA ARG A 117 13.05 10.19 4.51
C ARG A 117 14.47 10.37 5.09
N ARG A 118 14.81 9.64 6.14
CA ARG A 118 16.20 9.66 6.69
C ARG A 118 17.22 9.13 5.71
N ASN A 119 16.83 8.17 4.86
CA ASN A 119 17.70 7.56 3.87
C ASN A 119 17.55 8.19 2.46
N ALA A 120 16.76 9.22 2.30
CA ALA A 120 16.39 9.82 1.02
C ALA A 120 17.61 10.11 0.13
N LYS A 121 18.65 10.74 0.69
CA LYS A 121 19.89 11.04 -0.04
C LYS A 121 20.61 9.78 -0.55
N SER A 122 20.70 8.73 0.27
CA SER A 122 21.41 7.48 -0.10
C SER A 122 20.62 6.62 -1.08
N TRP A 123 19.30 6.76 -1.11
CA TRP A 123 18.39 6.02 -1.99
C TRP A 123 17.95 6.81 -3.21
N ASP A 124 18.49 8.01 -3.42
CA ASP A 124 18.12 8.90 -4.52
C ASP A 124 16.62 9.22 -4.54
N ILE A 125 16.07 9.55 -3.35
CA ILE A 125 14.67 9.88 -3.11
C ILE A 125 14.56 11.36 -2.71
N ASP A 126 13.54 12.04 -3.23
CA ASP A 126 13.10 13.34 -2.75
C ASP A 126 12.19 13.13 -1.53
N PRO A 127 12.55 13.62 -0.32
CA PRO A 127 11.74 13.46 0.88
C PRO A 127 10.35 14.10 0.78
N GLN A 128 10.12 15.00 -0.19
CA GLN A 128 8.81 15.61 -0.45
C GLN A 128 7.97 14.81 -1.47
N GLN A 129 8.44 13.65 -1.93
CA GLN A 129 7.74 12.81 -2.90
C GLN A 129 7.59 11.36 -2.41
N VAL A 130 7.31 11.17 -1.13
CA VAL A 130 7.13 9.85 -0.51
C VAL A 130 5.64 9.61 -0.26
N GLY A 131 5.06 8.66 -0.99
CA GLY A 131 3.67 8.23 -0.81
C GLY A 131 3.53 6.96 0.00
N ILE A 132 2.27 6.62 0.26
CA ILE A 132 1.88 5.37 0.90
C ILE A 132 0.87 4.62 0.03
N MET A 133 0.99 3.31 -0.06
CA MET A 133 0.03 2.44 -0.75
C MET A 133 -0.43 1.35 0.20
N GLY A 134 -1.73 1.02 0.16
CA GLY A 134 -2.24 -0.05 1.01
C GLY A 134 -3.37 -0.84 0.38
N PHE A 135 -3.47 -2.11 0.79
CA PHE A 135 -4.42 -3.08 0.27
C PHE A 135 -5.30 -3.61 1.41
N SER A 136 -6.62 -3.65 1.24
CA SER A 136 -7.51 -4.26 2.23
C SER A 136 -7.27 -3.67 3.64
N ALA A 137 -6.92 -4.50 4.63
CA ALA A 137 -6.49 -4.04 5.96
C ALA A 137 -5.24 -3.13 5.92
N GLY A 138 -4.29 -3.38 4.99
CA GLY A 138 -3.17 -2.47 4.72
C GLY A 138 -3.63 -1.14 4.11
N GLY A 139 -4.77 -1.13 3.40
CA GLY A 139 -5.45 0.08 2.96
C GLY A 139 -6.02 0.89 4.12
N HIS A 140 -6.54 0.22 5.15
CA HIS A 140 -6.90 0.86 6.41
C HIS A 140 -5.67 1.48 7.07
N LEU A 141 -4.57 0.75 7.17
CA LEU A 141 -3.32 1.27 7.71
C LEU A 141 -2.82 2.49 6.91
N ALA A 142 -2.78 2.40 5.59
CA ALA A 142 -2.34 3.50 4.74
C ALA A 142 -3.21 4.75 4.89
N SER A 143 -4.53 4.61 4.91
CA SER A 143 -5.45 5.73 5.14
C SER A 143 -5.37 6.27 6.57
N THR A 144 -5.07 5.43 7.58
CA THR A 144 -4.77 5.90 8.95
C THR A 144 -3.55 6.82 8.94
N ILE A 145 -2.45 6.42 8.29
CA ILE A 145 -1.26 7.27 8.18
C ILE A 145 -1.57 8.56 7.42
N ALA A 146 -2.34 8.48 6.34
CA ALA A 146 -2.71 9.63 5.52
C ALA A 146 -3.58 10.68 6.26
N THR A 147 -4.39 10.24 7.22
CA THR A 147 -5.31 11.13 7.94
C THR A 147 -4.82 11.57 9.33
N HIS A 148 -3.97 10.79 9.97
CA HIS A 148 -3.55 11.04 11.37
C HIS A 148 -2.10 11.49 11.51
N SER A 149 -1.19 11.05 10.64
CA SER A 149 0.23 11.36 10.78
C SER A 149 0.57 12.77 10.32
N LYS A 150 1.63 13.33 10.91
CA LYS A 150 2.11 14.70 10.64
C LYS A 150 3.62 14.71 10.42
N GLY A 151 4.11 15.79 9.85
CA GLY A 151 5.54 16.00 9.66
C GLY A 151 6.17 14.93 8.77
N ASP A 152 7.27 14.35 9.21
CA ASP A 152 8.05 13.36 8.45
C ASP A 152 7.43 11.97 8.35
N ALA A 153 6.34 11.71 9.09
CA ALA A 153 5.53 10.49 8.95
C ALA A 153 4.38 10.65 7.95
N ALA A 154 3.93 11.87 7.63
CA ALA A 154 2.82 12.11 6.73
C ALA A 154 3.19 11.82 5.27
N PRO A 155 2.37 11.08 4.50
CA PRO A 155 2.62 10.82 3.09
C PRO A 155 2.31 12.04 2.23
N ASN A 156 2.96 12.14 1.05
CA ASN A 156 2.70 13.18 0.07
C ASN A 156 1.58 12.79 -0.92
N PHE A 157 1.30 11.50 -1.05
CA PHE A 157 0.17 10.94 -1.81
C PHE A 157 -0.21 9.57 -1.25
N GLN A 158 -1.42 9.09 -1.57
CA GLN A 158 -1.90 7.79 -1.12
C GLN A 158 -2.54 6.99 -2.25
N ILE A 159 -2.33 5.67 -2.23
CA ILE A 159 -2.90 4.70 -3.17
C ILE A 159 -3.62 3.63 -2.36
N LEU A 160 -4.92 3.50 -2.54
CA LEU A 160 -5.77 2.62 -1.74
C LEU A 160 -6.46 1.58 -2.64
N MET A 161 -6.12 0.32 -2.43
CA MET A 161 -6.63 -0.80 -3.21
C MET A 161 -7.65 -1.58 -2.38
N TYR A 162 -8.92 -1.58 -2.79
CA TYR A 162 -10.04 -2.22 -2.07
C TYR A 162 -9.93 -2.05 -0.55
N PRO A 163 -9.74 -0.81 -0.06
CA PRO A 163 -9.35 -0.57 1.31
C PRO A 163 -10.47 -0.84 2.31
N VAL A 164 -10.13 -1.41 3.46
CA VAL A 164 -10.92 -1.19 4.66
C VAL A 164 -10.72 0.28 5.07
N ILE A 165 -11.77 0.98 5.43
CA ILE A 165 -11.73 2.38 5.83
C ILE A 165 -12.44 2.58 7.17
N SER A 166 -13.71 2.17 7.22
CA SER A 166 -14.54 2.33 8.40
C SER A 166 -14.35 1.17 9.39
N MET A 167 -14.46 1.49 10.67
CA MET A 167 -14.55 0.49 11.74
C MET A 167 -15.98 0.34 12.28
N GLU A 168 -16.98 0.94 11.61
CA GLU A 168 -18.40 0.81 11.98
C GLU A 168 -18.94 -0.59 11.68
N THR A 169 -19.73 -1.11 12.61
CA THR A 169 -20.42 -2.39 12.43
C THR A 169 -21.35 -2.34 11.23
N GLY A 170 -21.31 -3.38 10.39
CA GLY A 170 -22.11 -3.47 9.16
C GLY A 170 -21.47 -2.82 7.93
N VAL A 171 -20.41 -2.02 8.10
CA VAL A 171 -19.62 -1.42 7.02
C VAL A 171 -18.24 -2.04 6.97
N THR A 172 -17.60 -2.17 8.13
CA THR A 172 -16.23 -2.66 8.27
C THR A 172 -16.05 -4.10 7.77
N HIS A 173 -14.82 -4.46 7.41
CA HIS A 173 -14.41 -5.86 7.40
C HIS A 173 -14.22 -6.32 8.86
N GLN A 174 -15.18 -7.10 9.38
CA GLN A 174 -15.26 -7.45 10.79
C GLN A 174 -13.97 -8.09 11.32
N GLY A 175 -13.33 -8.98 10.54
CA GLY A 175 -12.08 -9.61 10.93
C GLY A 175 -10.96 -8.59 11.15
N SER A 176 -10.80 -7.59 10.26
CA SER A 176 -9.81 -6.53 10.42
C SER A 176 -10.06 -5.69 11.67
N ARG A 177 -11.33 -5.35 11.94
CA ARG A 177 -11.70 -4.60 13.13
C ARG A 177 -11.37 -5.38 14.41
N ASP A 178 -11.78 -6.65 14.48
CA ASP A 178 -11.58 -7.46 15.66
C ASP A 178 -10.10 -7.71 15.97
N ASN A 179 -9.29 -7.90 14.92
CA ASN A 179 -7.85 -8.10 15.07
C ASN A 179 -7.12 -6.82 15.50
N LEU A 180 -7.57 -5.67 14.99
CA LEU A 180 -6.94 -4.38 15.29
C LEU A 180 -7.42 -3.83 16.64
N LEU A 181 -8.74 -3.74 16.85
CA LEU A 181 -9.35 -3.02 17.95
C LEU A 181 -9.86 -3.94 19.08
N GLY A 182 -9.90 -5.26 18.83
CA GLY A 182 -10.57 -6.22 19.70
C GLY A 182 -12.07 -6.35 19.40
N LYS A 183 -12.71 -7.39 19.98
CA LYS A 183 -14.13 -7.71 19.72
C LYS A 183 -15.10 -6.66 20.26
N ASN A 184 -14.76 -6.00 21.36
CA ASN A 184 -15.61 -5.02 22.05
C ASN A 184 -14.88 -3.70 22.27
N PRO A 185 -14.45 -3.00 21.23
CA PRO A 185 -13.74 -1.73 21.38
C PRO A 185 -14.68 -0.64 21.90
N LYS A 186 -14.12 0.30 22.67
CA LYS A 186 -14.86 1.50 23.11
C LYS A 186 -15.26 2.35 21.89
N ARG A 187 -16.41 3.01 21.93
CA ARG A 187 -16.91 3.86 20.84
C ARG A 187 -15.90 4.89 20.38
N LYS A 188 -15.20 5.54 21.29
CA LYS A 188 -14.13 6.48 20.95
C LYS A 188 -13.08 5.84 20.05
N LEU A 189 -12.63 4.63 20.36
CA LEU A 189 -11.61 3.92 19.57
C LEU A 189 -12.14 3.54 18.18
N ILE A 190 -13.42 3.19 18.04
CA ILE A 190 -14.05 2.96 16.76
C ILE A 190 -13.99 4.24 15.91
N ASN A 191 -14.43 5.35 16.49
CA ASN A 191 -14.43 6.65 15.79
C ASN A 191 -13.02 7.08 15.42
N ASP A 192 -12.04 6.92 16.31
CA ASP A 192 -10.63 7.27 16.07
C ASP A 192 -10.02 6.47 14.88
N TYR A 193 -10.61 5.32 14.51
CA TYR A 193 -10.15 4.45 13.42
C TYR A 193 -11.14 4.32 12.25
N CYS A 194 -12.19 5.13 12.23
CA CYS A 194 -13.03 5.38 11.05
C CYS A 194 -12.38 6.48 10.22
N ASN A 195 -11.48 6.11 9.31
CA ASN A 195 -10.60 7.06 8.63
C ASN A 195 -11.36 8.08 7.76
N GLU A 196 -12.55 7.76 7.30
CA GLU A 196 -13.45 8.70 6.63
C GLU A 196 -13.81 9.90 7.50
N GLN A 197 -13.86 9.73 8.82
CA GLN A 197 -14.19 10.81 9.77
C GLN A 197 -12.99 11.74 10.06
N HIS A 198 -11.80 11.40 9.59
CA HIS A 198 -10.56 12.13 9.86
C HIS A 198 -9.96 12.80 8.62
N VAL A 199 -10.68 12.76 7.50
CA VAL A 199 -10.28 13.48 6.29
C VAL A 199 -10.33 14.99 6.55
N THR A 200 -9.31 15.71 6.11
CA THR A 200 -9.20 17.16 6.16
C THR A 200 -8.60 17.69 4.86
N HIS A 201 -8.59 19.01 4.68
CA HIS A 201 -7.90 19.64 3.55
C HIS A 201 -6.39 19.36 3.49
N ALA A 202 -5.79 18.88 4.58
CA ALA A 202 -4.38 18.49 4.65
C ALA A 202 -4.15 17.02 4.29
N THR A 203 -5.22 16.23 4.11
CA THR A 203 -5.13 14.83 3.65
C THR A 203 -4.54 14.81 2.24
N PRO A 204 -3.54 13.94 1.96
CA PRO A 204 -2.86 13.96 0.67
C PRO A 204 -3.71 13.43 -0.47
N PRO A 205 -3.40 13.82 -1.73
CA PRO A 205 -4.08 13.31 -2.93
C PRO A 205 -4.19 11.79 -2.95
N ALA A 206 -5.31 11.26 -3.45
CA ALA A 206 -5.64 9.85 -3.38
C ALA A 206 -5.96 9.22 -4.74
N PHE A 207 -5.42 8.00 -4.97
CA PHE A 207 -5.91 7.06 -5.97
C PHE A 207 -6.58 5.90 -5.25
N ILE A 208 -7.81 5.57 -5.65
CA ILE A 208 -8.62 4.51 -5.02
C ILE A 208 -9.11 3.55 -6.11
N ALA A 209 -8.90 2.24 -5.92
CA ALA A 209 -9.40 1.23 -6.86
C ALA A 209 -10.00 0.03 -6.13
N LEU A 210 -11.17 -0.43 -6.60
CA LEU A 210 -11.91 -1.54 -6.01
C LEU A 210 -12.82 -2.22 -7.04
N ALA A 211 -13.37 -3.38 -6.69
CA ALA A 211 -14.40 -4.05 -7.47
C ALA A 211 -15.79 -3.87 -6.84
N ASN A 212 -16.81 -3.64 -7.66
CA ASN A 212 -18.19 -3.46 -7.19
C ASN A 212 -18.79 -4.74 -6.56
N ASP A 213 -18.31 -5.90 -6.96
CA ASP A 213 -18.73 -7.20 -6.45
C ASP A 213 -17.92 -7.69 -5.25
N ASP A 214 -17.11 -6.84 -4.62
CA ASP A 214 -16.35 -7.17 -3.40
C ASP A 214 -17.31 -7.41 -2.23
N LYS A 215 -17.31 -8.65 -1.72
CA LYS A 215 -18.14 -9.08 -0.58
C LYS A 215 -17.37 -9.18 0.73
N ALA A 216 -16.05 -9.08 0.68
CA ALA A 216 -15.22 -9.12 1.87
C ALA A 216 -15.04 -7.72 2.47
N VAL A 217 -14.70 -6.74 1.63
CA VAL A 217 -14.67 -5.32 1.99
C VAL A 217 -15.67 -4.59 1.11
N LEU A 218 -16.80 -4.23 1.69
CA LEU A 218 -17.89 -3.61 0.95
C LEU A 218 -17.43 -2.30 0.29
N PRO A 219 -17.82 -2.04 -0.98
CA PRO A 219 -17.45 -0.83 -1.73
C PRO A 219 -17.72 0.47 -0.99
N ILE A 220 -18.70 0.49 -0.09
CA ILE A 220 -19.05 1.68 0.70
C ILE A 220 -17.87 2.19 1.54
N ASN A 221 -16.90 1.35 1.94
CA ASN A 221 -15.68 1.81 2.60
C ASN A 221 -14.93 2.84 1.77
N ALA A 222 -14.65 2.50 0.51
CA ALA A 222 -13.94 3.38 -0.41
C ALA A 222 -14.79 4.59 -0.82
N VAL A 223 -16.09 4.39 -1.04
CA VAL A 223 -17.02 5.44 -1.46
C VAL A 223 -17.15 6.53 -0.40
N SER A 224 -17.34 6.16 0.87
CA SER A 224 -17.43 7.14 1.96
C SER A 224 -16.12 7.94 2.12
N TYR A 225 -14.99 7.29 1.99
CA TYR A 225 -13.69 7.99 2.07
C TYR A 225 -13.51 8.97 0.91
N TYR A 226 -13.86 8.56 -0.30
CA TYR A 226 -13.82 9.42 -1.49
C TYR A 226 -14.75 10.63 -1.36
N GLU A 227 -15.96 10.44 -0.83
CA GLU A 227 -16.90 11.53 -0.55
C GLU A 227 -16.28 12.57 0.38
N GLU A 228 -15.70 12.14 1.49
CA GLU A 228 -15.04 13.04 2.45
C GLU A 228 -13.82 13.74 1.83
N LEU A 229 -13.03 13.06 0.99
CA LEU A 229 -11.93 13.69 0.26
C LEU A 229 -12.45 14.81 -0.65
N CYS A 230 -13.55 14.58 -1.38
CA CYS A 230 -14.17 15.59 -2.23
C CYS A 230 -14.70 16.78 -1.41
N GLN A 231 -15.37 16.54 -0.27
CA GLN A 231 -15.87 17.58 0.61
C GLN A 231 -14.73 18.42 1.21
N ALA A 232 -13.60 17.80 1.51
CA ALA A 232 -12.40 18.48 2.01
C ALA A 232 -11.59 19.20 0.91
N GLY A 233 -12.00 19.11 -0.36
CA GLY A 233 -11.29 19.69 -1.49
C GLY A 233 -9.97 19.01 -1.85
N VAL A 234 -9.79 17.75 -1.43
CA VAL A 234 -8.62 16.94 -1.73
C VAL A 234 -8.75 16.33 -3.13
N SER A 235 -7.69 16.41 -3.94
CA SER A 235 -7.65 15.76 -5.25
C SER A 235 -7.72 14.22 -5.09
N ALA A 236 -8.74 13.60 -5.65
CA ALA A 236 -8.93 12.16 -5.57
C ALA A 236 -9.42 11.56 -6.90
N SER A 237 -8.94 10.37 -7.23
CA SER A 237 -9.40 9.58 -8.36
C SER A 237 -9.87 8.22 -7.84
N MET A 238 -11.13 7.84 -8.15
CA MET A 238 -11.69 6.56 -7.74
C MET A 238 -12.16 5.75 -8.94
N HIS A 239 -11.76 4.48 -8.97
CA HIS A 239 -12.05 3.51 -10.04
C HIS A 239 -12.78 2.30 -9.44
N ILE A 240 -14.04 2.12 -9.83
CA ILE A 240 -14.86 0.99 -9.41
C ILE A 240 -15.09 0.07 -10.61
N TYR A 241 -14.44 -1.08 -10.59
CA TYR A 241 -14.57 -2.09 -11.65
C TYR A 241 -15.80 -2.96 -11.41
N PRO A 242 -16.55 -3.34 -12.46
CA PRO A 242 -17.79 -4.12 -12.32
C PRO A 242 -17.63 -5.42 -11.53
N THR A 243 -16.53 -6.15 -11.78
CA THR A 243 -16.23 -7.44 -11.18
C THR A 243 -14.75 -7.56 -10.84
N GLY A 244 -14.40 -8.54 -10.00
CA GLY A 244 -13.01 -8.81 -9.59
C GLY A 244 -12.91 -9.29 -8.14
N GLY A 245 -13.97 -9.10 -7.37
CA GLY A 245 -14.02 -9.47 -5.96
C GLY A 245 -12.96 -8.76 -5.14
N HIS A 246 -12.52 -9.43 -4.07
CA HIS A 246 -11.52 -8.90 -3.15
C HIS A 246 -10.12 -9.44 -3.41
N GLY A 247 -9.11 -8.62 -3.19
CA GLY A 247 -7.72 -9.10 -3.13
C GLY A 247 -7.08 -9.41 -4.47
N PHE A 248 -7.49 -8.74 -5.56
CA PHE A 248 -6.90 -8.97 -6.89
C PHE A 248 -5.43 -8.53 -7.00
N GLY A 249 -4.97 -7.58 -6.16
CA GLY A 249 -3.56 -7.15 -6.15
C GLY A 249 -3.05 -6.75 -7.53
N ILE A 250 -1.89 -7.31 -7.92
CA ILE A 250 -1.30 -7.12 -9.25
C ILE A 250 -1.57 -8.31 -10.19
N LEU A 251 -2.52 -9.18 -9.86
CA LEU A 251 -2.75 -10.40 -10.62
C LEU A 251 -3.21 -10.09 -12.06
N GLN A 252 -2.53 -10.69 -13.04
CA GLN A 252 -2.92 -10.60 -14.45
C GLN A 252 -4.28 -11.26 -14.75
N SER A 253 -4.76 -12.14 -13.86
CA SER A 253 -6.09 -12.74 -13.94
C SER A 253 -7.22 -11.80 -13.53
N PHE A 254 -6.92 -10.63 -12.97
CA PHE A 254 -7.92 -9.60 -12.72
C PHE A 254 -8.45 -9.08 -14.06
N PRO A 255 -9.78 -9.14 -14.34
CA PRO A 255 -10.32 -8.81 -15.65
C PRO A 255 -9.96 -7.41 -16.16
N TYR A 256 -9.72 -6.47 -15.26
CA TYR A 256 -9.40 -5.06 -15.55
C TYR A 256 -7.96 -4.70 -15.19
N HIS A 257 -7.06 -5.70 -15.22
CA HIS A 257 -5.65 -5.49 -14.85
C HIS A 257 -4.99 -4.40 -15.70
N LEU A 258 -5.20 -4.41 -17.01
CA LEU A 258 -4.56 -3.44 -17.92
C LEU A 258 -5.08 -2.02 -17.68
N GLU A 259 -6.39 -1.87 -17.53
CA GLU A 259 -7.02 -0.60 -17.22
C GLU A 259 -6.48 -0.02 -15.90
N LEU A 260 -6.46 -0.83 -14.85
CA LEU A 260 -5.91 -0.43 -13.55
C LEU A 260 -4.47 0.05 -13.66
N MET A 261 -3.60 -0.70 -14.38
CA MET A 261 -2.20 -0.31 -14.54
C MET A 261 -2.04 1.00 -15.33
N VAL A 262 -2.86 1.21 -16.36
CA VAL A 262 -2.86 2.45 -17.17
C VAL A 262 -3.36 3.64 -16.34
N GLU A 263 -4.45 3.49 -15.62
CA GLU A 263 -5.07 4.54 -14.81
C GLU A 263 -4.15 4.95 -13.65
N LEU A 264 -3.58 3.99 -12.93
CA LEU A 264 -2.62 4.27 -11.87
C LEU A 264 -1.36 4.96 -12.41
N ARG A 265 -0.85 4.52 -13.56
CA ARG A 265 0.30 5.19 -14.22
C ARG A 265 -0.02 6.63 -14.59
N ARG A 266 -1.19 6.89 -15.21
CA ARG A 266 -1.63 8.24 -15.58
C ARG A 266 -1.77 9.13 -14.36
N TRP A 267 -2.37 8.61 -13.30
CA TRP A 267 -2.52 9.36 -12.06
C TRP A 267 -1.15 9.71 -11.45
N LEU A 268 -0.23 8.76 -11.37
CA LEU A 268 1.14 9.00 -10.90
C LEU A 268 1.93 10.01 -11.77
N GLN A 269 1.56 10.18 -13.01
CA GLN A 269 2.21 11.12 -13.94
C GLN A 269 1.54 12.51 -13.94
N SER A 270 0.43 12.70 -13.22
CA SER A 270 -0.32 13.96 -13.22
C SER A 270 0.20 14.99 -12.21
N PHE A 271 1.17 14.65 -11.38
CA PHE A 271 1.79 15.53 -10.37
C PHE A 271 3.29 15.24 -10.18
#